data_cc3fe4c9c1787bddb7def2033f3bd11d
#
_entry.id   cc3fe4c9c1787bddb7def2033f3bd11d
#
_cell.length_a   1.000
_cell.length_b   1.000
_cell.length_c   1.000
_cell.angle_alpha   90.00
_cell.angle_beta   90.00
_cell.angle_gamma   90.00
#
_symmetry.space_group_name_H-M   'P 1'
#
loop_
_entity.id
_entity.type
_entity.pdbx_description
1 polymer ?
#
loop_
_entity_poly.entity_id
_entity_poly.type
_entity_poly.pdbx_seq_one_letter_code
_entity_poly.pdbx_strand_id
1 'polypeptide(L)'
;MKKLICMILAMVMALSLVACGDKEEKVVSTDGSTSMQKVINALGEAFMEETGATFTYNATGSGTGIKAVKDGTCDIGLSSRYLKDEEKAEGLQETILAIDGIAIIVHTDNTVADLTIEQIASIFTGEVTNWSEVGGNDGEIVCMGREESSGTRDGFESITGTEDACVYRQELTSNGAVLTADSENPNAIGYDSQSSVKDTVKAISVGGVAPSEATIKDGSYAVQRPFVLVTKEGVALSETAQEFFNFATASAANEIISAAGVVPVN
;
A
#
# COMPACT_ATOMS: atom_id res chain seq x y z
N MET A 1 65.03 27.72 -9.47
CA MET A 1 64.08 27.21 -10.41
C MET A 1 63.38 25.89 -9.93
N LYS A 2 64.10 24.84 -9.51
CA LYS A 2 63.47 23.58 -9.04
C LYS A 2 62.54 23.74 -7.81
N LYS A 3 62.86 24.61 -6.83
CA LYS A 3 62.03 24.86 -5.64
C LYS A 3 60.74 25.64 -5.95
N LEU A 4 60.78 26.51 -6.97
CA LEU A 4 59.61 27.30 -7.38
C LEU A 4 58.60 26.43 -8.15
N ILE A 5 59.07 25.48 -8.95
CA ILE A 5 58.25 24.51 -9.70
C ILE A 5 57.54 23.54 -8.75
N CYS A 6 58.21 23.10 -7.66
CA CYS A 6 57.58 22.25 -6.64
C CYS A 6 56.49 22.98 -5.86
N MET A 7 56.61 24.28 -5.59
CA MET A 7 55.56 25.06 -4.92
C MET A 7 54.35 25.29 -5.82
N ILE A 8 54.55 25.52 -7.10
CA ILE A 8 53.43 25.68 -8.06
C ILE A 8 52.71 24.36 -8.27
N LEU A 9 53.43 23.21 -8.33
CA LEU A 9 52.78 21.88 -8.44
C LEU A 9 51.97 21.52 -7.17
N ALA A 10 52.47 21.86 -5.99
CA ALA A 10 51.74 21.65 -4.72
C ALA A 10 50.49 22.53 -4.62
N MET A 11 50.53 23.76 -5.14
CA MET A 11 49.40 24.68 -5.14
C MET A 11 48.31 24.27 -6.15
N VAL A 12 48.69 23.67 -7.29
CA VAL A 12 47.73 23.13 -8.28
C VAL A 12 47.05 21.83 -7.78
N MET A 13 47.78 21.00 -7.00
CA MET A 13 47.16 19.82 -6.36
C MET A 13 46.23 20.20 -5.19
N ALA A 14 46.43 21.31 -4.51
CA ALA A 14 45.56 21.78 -3.44
C ALA A 14 44.24 22.39 -3.97
N LEU A 15 44.25 22.94 -5.21
CA LEU A 15 43.03 23.46 -5.84
C LEU A 15 42.14 22.39 -6.49
N SER A 16 42.65 21.17 -6.75
CA SER A 16 41.85 20.07 -7.30
C SER A 16 41.05 19.29 -6.24
N LEU A 17 41.23 19.55 -4.95
CA LEU A 17 40.50 18.89 -3.85
C LEU A 17 39.26 19.67 -3.37
N VAL A 18 38.97 20.83 -3.97
CA VAL A 18 37.79 21.65 -3.57
C VAL A 18 36.62 21.53 -4.56
N ALA A 19 36.74 20.69 -5.60
CA ALA A 19 35.71 20.56 -6.64
C ALA A 19 34.86 19.27 -6.54
N CYS A 20 34.97 18.50 -5.45
CA CYS A 20 33.93 17.53 -5.07
C CYS A 20 33.07 18.18 -3.98
N GLY A 21 32.21 19.10 -4.35
CA GLY A 21 31.03 19.37 -3.57
C GLY A 21 30.22 18.08 -3.66
N ASP A 22 30.05 17.36 -2.56
CA ASP A 22 29.06 16.32 -2.41
C ASP A 22 27.72 16.93 -2.84
N LYS A 23 27.27 16.62 -4.05
CA LYS A 23 25.85 16.80 -4.35
C LYS A 23 25.17 15.80 -3.43
N GLU A 24 24.52 16.28 -2.38
CA GLU A 24 23.60 15.45 -1.62
C GLU A 24 22.72 14.73 -2.65
N GLU A 25 22.80 13.40 -2.65
CA GLU A 25 21.92 12.60 -3.51
C GLU A 25 20.50 12.91 -3.05
N LYS A 26 19.72 13.49 -3.97
CA LYS A 26 18.29 13.73 -3.76
C LYS A 26 17.57 12.39 -3.81
N VAL A 27 17.45 11.73 -2.67
CA VAL A 27 16.83 10.40 -2.55
C VAL A 27 15.63 10.47 -1.61
N VAL A 28 14.56 9.81 -1.97
CA VAL A 28 13.41 9.51 -1.10
C VAL A 28 13.27 8.00 -1.00
N SER A 29 13.20 7.50 0.23
CA SER A 29 12.97 6.09 0.51
C SER A 29 11.60 5.87 1.14
N THR A 30 10.82 4.95 0.56
CA THR A 30 9.53 4.53 1.09
C THR A 30 9.46 3.02 1.26
N ASP A 31 8.75 2.56 2.27
CA ASP A 31 8.60 1.15 2.58
C ASP A 31 7.18 0.87 3.09
N GLY A 32 6.60 -0.27 2.74
CA GLY A 32 5.33 -0.70 3.34
C GLY A 32 4.31 -1.33 2.39
N SER A 33 3.08 -0.88 2.51
CA SER A 33 1.88 -1.49 1.94
C SER A 33 1.97 -1.85 0.46
N THR A 34 1.82 -3.13 0.14
CA THR A 34 1.76 -3.64 -1.24
C THR A 34 0.50 -3.18 -1.99
N SER A 35 -0.57 -2.80 -1.28
CA SER A 35 -1.78 -2.24 -1.90
C SER A 35 -1.55 -0.85 -2.48
N MET A 36 -0.60 -0.09 -1.91
CA MET A 36 -0.28 1.26 -2.37
C MET A 36 0.64 1.29 -3.60
N GLN A 37 1.11 0.12 -4.08
CA GLN A 37 2.13 0.03 -5.13
C GLN A 37 1.81 0.88 -6.36
N LYS A 38 0.57 0.82 -6.85
CA LYS A 38 0.17 1.52 -8.08
C LYS A 38 0.21 3.05 -7.89
N VAL A 39 -0.37 3.54 -6.80
CA VAL A 39 -0.44 4.99 -6.52
C VAL A 39 0.94 5.55 -6.15
N ILE A 40 1.72 4.83 -5.35
CA ILE A 40 3.05 5.29 -4.91
C ILE A 40 4.05 5.28 -6.07
N ASN A 41 4.02 4.28 -6.95
CA ASN A 41 4.86 4.29 -8.14
C ASN A 41 4.50 5.46 -9.07
N ALA A 42 3.21 5.72 -9.30
CA ALA A 42 2.78 6.84 -10.13
C ALA A 42 3.20 8.21 -9.56
N LEU A 43 3.05 8.40 -8.24
CA LEU A 43 3.51 9.62 -7.55
C LEU A 43 5.05 9.74 -7.58
N GLY A 44 5.76 8.63 -7.35
CA GLY A 44 7.22 8.59 -7.40
C GLY A 44 7.77 8.90 -8.79
N GLU A 45 7.18 8.33 -9.85
CA GLU A 45 7.56 8.60 -11.24
C GLU A 45 7.35 10.08 -11.60
N ALA A 46 6.19 10.66 -11.27
CA ALA A 46 5.91 12.06 -11.50
C ALA A 46 6.86 12.98 -10.73
N PHE A 47 7.15 12.66 -9.47
CA PHE A 47 8.10 13.41 -8.65
C PHE A 47 9.53 13.35 -9.20
N MET A 48 9.99 12.17 -9.65
CA MET A 48 11.30 12.01 -10.29
C MET A 48 11.40 12.82 -11.59
N GLU A 49 10.33 12.85 -12.39
CA GLU A 49 10.29 13.63 -13.64
C GLU A 49 10.38 15.14 -13.36
N GLU A 50 9.69 15.63 -12.31
CA GLU A 50 9.66 17.05 -11.96
C GLU A 50 10.98 17.54 -11.33
N THR A 51 11.59 16.71 -10.45
CA THR A 51 12.69 17.16 -9.57
C THR A 51 14.07 16.61 -9.94
N GLY A 52 14.11 15.51 -10.71
CA GLY A 52 15.33 14.75 -10.97
C GLY A 52 15.86 13.99 -9.75
N ALA A 53 15.05 13.84 -8.69
CA ALA A 53 15.37 13.05 -7.51
C ALA A 53 15.33 11.55 -7.81
N THR A 54 15.88 10.74 -6.92
CA THR A 54 15.72 9.27 -6.91
C THR A 54 14.61 8.92 -5.92
N PHE A 55 13.64 8.11 -6.35
CA PHE A 55 12.57 7.60 -5.51
C PHE A 55 12.66 6.09 -5.40
N THR A 56 12.56 5.55 -4.19
CA THR A 56 12.57 4.11 -3.94
C THR A 56 11.35 3.68 -3.15
N TYR A 57 10.78 2.54 -3.54
CA TYR A 57 9.66 1.92 -2.84
C TYR A 57 9.90 0.43 -2.63
N ASN A 58 9.85 0.00 -1.37
CA ASN A 58 9.91 -1.40 -0.97
C ASN A 58 8.52 -1.90 -0.58
N ALA A 59 8.00 -2.85 -1.32
CA ALA A 59 6.67 -3.42 -1.08
C ALA A 59 6.74 -4.57 -0.05
N THR A 60 6.69 -4.25 1.25
CA THR A 60 6.96 -5.19 2.35
C THR A 60 5.76 -5.48 3.27
N GLY A 61 4.66 -4.72 3.12
CA GLY A 61 3.49 -4.77 4.00
C GLY A 61 3.44 -3.60 4.97
N SER A 62 2.22 -3.20 5.39
CA SER A 62 2.00 -2.00 6.21
C SER A 62 2.73 -2.04 7.55
N GLY A 63 2.67 -3.16 8.27
CA GLY A 63 3.36 -3.29 9.55
C GLY A 63 4.88 -3.16 9.43
N THR A 64 5.46 -3.69 8.35
CA THR A 64 6.90 -3.57 8.07
C THR A 64 7.28 -2.12 7.76
N GLY A 65 6.50 -1.42 6.92
CA GLY A 65 6.73 -0.02 6.61
C GLY A 65 6.60 0.92 7.83
N ILE A 66 5.61 0.68 8.68
CA ILE A 66 5.45 1.39 9.95
C ILE A 66 6.68 1.19 10.84
N LYS A 67 7.15 -0.06 10.95
CA LYS A 67 8.37 -0.39 11.70
C LYS A 67 9.61 0.27 11.08
N ALA A 68 9.73 0.32 9.75
CA ALA A 68 10.85 0.93 9.06
C ALA A 68 11.00 2.43 9.39
N VAL A 69 9.88 3.18 9.44
CA VAL A 69 9.89 4.58 9.91
C VAL A 69 10.27 4.68 11.38
N LYS A 70 9.70 3.83 12.23
CA LYS A 70 10.04 3.81 13.65
C LYS A 70 11.54 3.64 13.88
N ASP A 71 12.17 2.72 13.13
CA ASP A 71 13.58 2.37 13.22
C ASP A 71 14.48 3.37 12.43
N GLY A 72 13.90 4.29 11.64
CA GLY A 72 14.64 5.25 10.82
C GLY A 72 15.35 4.63 9.62
N THR A 73 14.83 3.52 9.07
CA THR A 73 15.39 2.81 7.90
C THR A 73 14.75 3.21 6.58
N CYS A 74 13.68 3.98 6.61
CA CYS A 74 13.11 4.70 5.46
C CYS A 74 12.61 6.08 5.90
N ASP A 75 12.41 6.97 4.93
CA ASP A 75 11.92 8.32 5.18
C ASP A 75 10.42 8.34 5.49
N ILE A 76 9.62 7.63 4.68
CA ILE A 76 8.17 7.63 4.77
C ILE A 76 7.66 6.19 4.71
N GLY A 77 6.90 5.81 5.73
CA GLY A 77 6.19 4.53 5.76
C GLY A 77 4.86 4.60 4.99
N LEU A 78 4.47 3.47 4.44
CA LEU A 78 3.25 3.33 3.67
C LEU A 78 2.33 2.32 4.35
N SER A 79 1.14 2.77 4.75
CA SER A 79 0.17 1.91 5.40
C SER A 79 -1.18 1.94 4.70
N SER A 80 -1.84 0.79 4.60
CA SER A 80 -3.20 0.64 4.10
C SER A 80 -4.19 0.34 5.23
N ARG A 81 -3.91 0.90 6.41
CA ARG A 81 -4.75 0.99 7.59
C ARG A 81 -4.36 2.20 8.43
N TYR A 82 -5.21 2.61 9.32
CA TYR A 82 -4.83 3.58 10.35
C TYR A 82 -3.71 3.03 11.26
N LEU A 83 -2.94 3.92 11.86
CA LEU A 83 -2.02 3.56 12.94
C LEU A 83 -2.80 3.10 14.17
N LYS A 84 -2.31 2.05 14.80
CA LYS A 84 -2.80 1.59 16.11
C LYS A 84 -2.42 2.59 17.20
N ASP A 85 -3.15 2.59 18.31
CA ASP A 85 -2.88 3.52 19.41
C ASP A 85 -1.48 3.37 20.00
N GLU A 86 -0.95 2.14 20.06
CA GLU A 86 0.41 1.87 20.46
C GLU A 86 1.46 2.45 19.50
N GLU A 87 1.20 2.42 18.20
CA GLU A 87 2.09 3.00 17.18
C GLU A 87 2.10 4.53 17.28
N LYS A 88 0.94 5.14 17.52
CA LYS A 88 0.83 6.58 17.79
C LYS A 88 1.53 6.97 19.10
N ALA A 89 1.41 6.15 20.14
CA ALA A 89 2.09 6.37 21.42
C ALA A 89 3.62 6.30 21.31
N GLU A 90 4.16 5.65 20.27
CA GLU A 90 5.58 5.61 19.96
C GLU A 90 6.04 6.81 19.11
N GLY A 91 5.17 7.81 18.91
CA GLY A 91 5.46 9.05 18.18
C GLY A 91 5.33 8.92 16.66
N LEU A 92 4.63 7.90 16.16
CA LEU A 92 4.33 7.82 14.73
C LEU A 92 3.09 8.66 14.40
N GLN A 93 3.13 9.32 13.26
CA GLN A 93 2.07 10.18 12.75
C GLN A 93 1.58 9.67 11.40
N GLU A 94 0.26 9.77 11.17
CA GLU A 94 -0.39 9.38 9.94
C GLU A 94 -0.94 10.58 9.18
N THR A 95 -0.73 10.59 7.87
CA THR A 95 -1.39 11.53 6.95
C THR A 95 -2.14 10.73 5.90
N ILE A 96 -3.47 10.92 5.84
CA ILE A 96 -4.30 10.19 4.87
C ILE A 96 -4.00 10.74 3.48
N LEU A 97 -3.61 9.86 2.57
CA LEU A 97 -3.35 10.16 1.17
C LEU A 97 -4.61 9.97 0.31
N ALA A 98 -5.29 8.85 0.52
CA ALA A 98 -6.45 8.44 -0.28
C ALA A 98 -7.31 7.44 0.49
N ILE A 99 -8.52 7.16 -0.03
CA ILE A 99 -9.36 6.05 0.41
C ILE A 99 -9.35 4.98 -0.69
N ASP A 100 -9.19 3.73 -0.29
CA ASP A 100 -9.22 2.54 -1.14
C ASP A 100 -10.31 1.58 -0.69
N GLY A 101 -10.94 0.89 -1.65
CA GLY A 101 -11.86 -0.21 -1.37
C GLY A 101 -11.08 -1.52 -1.19
N ILE A 102 -11.50 -2.34 -0.24
CA ILE A 102 -11.08 -3.74 -0.18
C ILE A 102 -12.11 -4.56 -0.95
N ALA A 103 -11.78 -4.93 -2.18
CA ALA A 103 -12.65 -5.76 -3.01
C ALA A 103 -12.61 -7.21 -2.51
N ILE A 104 -13.78 -7.83 -2.38
CA ILE A 104 -13.90 -9.27 -2.22
C ILE A 104 -13.81 -9.88 -3.60
N ILE A 105 -12.84 -10.77 -3.79
CA ILE A 105 -12.52 -11.35 -5.10
C ILE A 105 -12.75 -12.86 -5.11
N VAL A 106 -13.18 -13.36 -6.25
CA VAL A 106 -13.38 -14.79 -6.52
C VAL A 106 -12.87 -15.11 -7.93
N HIS A 107 -12.68 -16.38 -8.23
CA HIS A 107 -12.38 -16.82 -9.59
C HIS A 107 -13.47 -16.37 -10.58
N THR A 108 -13.11 -16.11 -11.83
CA THR A 108 -14.04 -15.63 -12.86
C THR A 108 -15.21 -16.58 -13.14
N ASP A 109 -15.03 -17.89 -12.98
CA ASP A 109 -16.05 -18.91 -13.17
C ASP A 109 -16.98 -19.07 -11.94
N ASN A 110 -16.68 -18.44 -10.80
CA ASN A 110 -17.54 -18.49 -9.64
C ASN A 110 -18.87 -17.79 -9.92
N THR A 111 -19.99 -18.42 -9.59
CA THR A 111 -21.35 -17.91 -9.88
C THR A 111 -21.85 -16.88 -8.86
N VAL A 112 -21.24 -16.79 -7.67
CA VAL A 112 -21.60 -15.81 -6.64
C VAL A 112 -21.25 -14.41 -7.15
N ALA A 113 -22.19 -13.47 -7.00
CA ALA A 113 -22.04 -12.10 -7.46
C ALA A 113 -22.16 -11.06 -6.33
N ASP A 114 -22.69 -11.47 -5.18
CA ASP A 114 -22.92 -10.62 -4.01
C ASP A 114 -22.85 -11.45 -2.72
N LEU A 115 -22.27 -10.89 -1.68
CA LEU A 115 -22.27 -11.45 -0.32
C LEU A 115 -22.52 -10.32 0.69
N THR A 116 -23.18 -10.63 1.80
CA THR A 116 -23.25 -9.69 2.93
C THR A 116 -21.94 -9.73 3.75
N ILE A 117 -21.71 -8.73 4.58
CA ILE A 117 -20.55 -8.71 5.51
C ILE A 117 -20.58 -9.94 6.43
N GLU A 118 -21.76 -10.33 6.91
CA GLU A 118 -21.94 -11.49 7.78
C GLU A 118 -21.62 -12.80 7.06
N GLN A 119 -22.01 -12.93 5.78
CA GLN A 119 -21.64 -14.10 4.98
C GLN A 119 -20.14 -14.17 4.74
N ILE A 120 -19.50 -13.03 4.45
CA ILE A 120 -18.04 -12.94 4.30
C ILE A 120 -17.36 -13.35 5.61
N ALA A 121 -17.82 -12.82 6.75
CA ALA A 121 -17.31 -13.20 8.06
C ALA A 121 -17.43 -14.70 8.32
N SER A 122 -18.61 -15.28 8.09
CA SER A 122 -18.85 -16.72 8.30
C SER A 122 -18.01 -17.61 7.36
N ILE A 123 -17.74 -17.17 6.14
CA ILE A 123 -16.83 -17.87 5.22
C ILE A 123 -15.39 -17.84 5.76
N PHE A 124 -14.87 -16.67 6.11
CA PHE A 124 -13.48 -16.54 6.54
C PHE A 124 -13.21 -17.10 7.94
N THR A 125 -14.23 -17.24 8.80
CA THR A 125 -14.11 -17.94 10.10
C THR A 125 -14.32 -19.45 9.97
N GLY A 126 -14.67 -19.96 8.77
CA GLY A 126 -14.87 -21.40 8.53
C GLY A 126 -16.22 -21.93 9.01
N GLU A 127 -17.19 -21.09 9.34
CA GLU A 127 -18.58 -21.47 9.65
C GLU A 127 -19.32 -21.90 8.39
N VAL A 128 -19.07 -21.23 7.25
CA VAL A 128 -19.56 -21.56 5.92
C VAL A 128 -18.38 -22.07 5.10
N THR A 129 -18.48 -23.31 4.63
CA THR A 129 -17.37 -24.00 3.96
C THR A 129 -17.69 -24.45 2.54
N ASN A 130 -18.93 -24.29 2.10
CA ASN A 130 -19.36 -24.69 0.76
C ASN A 130 -20.09 -23.54 0.06
N TRP A 131 -19.73 -23.29 -1.19
CA TRP A 131 -20.34 -22.22 -1.99
C TRP A 131 -21.85 -22.34 -2.14
N SER A 132 -22.42 -23.56 -2.11
CA SER A 132 -23.88 -23.79 -2.17
C SER A 132 -24.63 -23.19 -0.99
N GLU A 133 -23.99 -22.96 0.14
CA GLU A 133 -24.56 -22.33 1.34
C GLU A 133 -24.84 -20.85 1.17
N VAL A 134 -24.14 -20.23 0.21
CA VAL A 134 -24.24 -18.79 -0.11
C VAL A 134 -24.71 -18.53 -1.55
N GLY A 135 -25.39 -19.51 -2.16
CA GLY A 135 -26.00 -19.34 -3.48
C GLY A 135 -25.10 -19.62 -4.68
N GLY A 136 -23.91 -20.15 -4.44
CA GLY A 136 -22.99 -20.62 -5.48
C GLY A 136 -23.21 -22.06 -5.88
N ASN A 137 -22.35 -22.58 -6.77
CA ASN A 137 -22.31 -23.99 -7.13
C ASN A 137 -21.74 -24.81 -5.97
N ASP A 138 -22.09 -26.11 -5.93
CA ASP A 138 -21.51 -27.03 -4.95
C ASP A 138 -19.97 -27.10 -5.11
N GLY A 139 -19.25 -26.83 -4.03
CA GLY A 139 -17.79 -26.81 -3.99
C GLY A 139 -17.26 -26.25 -2.67
N GLU A 140 -16.16 -26.82 -2.18
CA GLU A 140 -15.48 -26.35 -0.96
C GLU A 140 -14.92 -24.94 -1.16
N ILE A 141 -15.18 -24.03 -0.23
CA ILE A 141 -14.61 -22.67 -0.27
C ILE A 141 -13.15 -22.70 0.17
N VAL A 142 -12.29 -22.02 -0.60
CA VAL A 142 -10.86 -21.93 -0.32
C VAL A 142 -10.48 -20.47 -0.02
N CYS A 143 -10.35 -20.13 1.25
CA CYS A 143 -10.02 -18.77 1.69
C CYS A 143 -8.53 -18.47 1.48
N MET A 144 -8.25 -17.45 0.66
CA MET A 144 -6.92 -16.88 0.47
C MET A 144 -6.80 -15.60 1.30
N GLY A 145 -5.77 -15.55 2.14
CA GLY A 145 -5.53 -14.40 3.01
C GLY A 145 -4.15 -13.79 2.84
N ARG A 146 -3.87 -12.83 3.69
CA ARG A 146 -2.61 -12.11 3.73
C ARG A 146 -1.87 -12.43 5.03
N GLU A 147 -0.55 -12.22 5.00
CA GLU A 147 0.34 -12.29 6.16
C GLU A 147 -0.06 -11.27 7.25
N GLU A 148 0.39 -11.50 8.49
CA GLU A 148 0.08 -10.66 9.66
C GLU A 148 0.50 -9.18 9.52
N SER A 149 1.56 -8.90 8.73
CA SER A 149 2.01 -7.51 8.51
C SER A 149 1.18 -6.74 7.49
N SER A 150 0.13 -7.37 6.93
CA SER A 150 -0.70 -6.78 5.88
C SER A 150 -1.76 -5.84 6.42
N GLY A 151 -1.66 -4.56 6.08
CA GLY A 151 -2.75 -3.61 6.37
C GLY A 151 -4.05 -3.91 5.61
N THR A 152 -4.02 -4.72 4.54
CA THR A 152 -5.24 -5.20 3.88
C THR A 152 -5.95 -6.23 4.74
N ARG A 153 -5.19 -7.15 5.35
CA ARG A 153 -5.73 -8.11 6.32
C ARG A 153 -6.30 -7.38 7.52
N ASP A 154 -5.52 -6.48 8.16
CA ASP A 154 -5.99 -5.70 9.31
C ASP A 154 -7.31 -4.96 9.00
N GLY A 155 -7.37 -4.26 7.84
CA GLY A 155 -8.59 -3.54 7.43
C GLY A 155 -9.77 -4.47 7.13
N PHE A 156 -9.53 -5.58 6.45
CA PHE A 156 -10.56 -6.59 6.15
C PHE A 156 -11.12 -7.22 7.42
N GLU A 157 -10.26 -7.74 8.30
CA GLU A 157 -10.67 -8.40 9.53
C GLU A 157 -11.40 -7.43 10.48
N SER A 158 -10.94 -6.18 10.58
CA SER A 158 -11.60 -5.15 11.39
C SER A 158 -13.01 -4.80 10.88
N ILE A 159 -13.19 -4.68 9.56
CA ILE A 159 -14.50 -4.33 8.97
C ILE A 159 -15.48 -5.51 9.06
N THR A 160 -14.98 -6.73 8.92
CA THR A 160 -15.80 -7.95 9.01
C THR A 160 -16.00 -8.44 10.45
N GLY A 161 -15.29 -7.84 11.43
CA GLY A 161 -15.32 -8.26 12.84
C GLY A 161 -14.72 -9.65 13.07
N THR A 162 -13.70 -10.01 12.28
CA THR A 162 -13.07 -11.33 12.30
C THR A 162 -11.60 -11.30 12.74
N GLU A 163 -11.20 -10.25 13.49
CA GLU A 163 -9.84 -10.14 13.99
C GLU A 163 -9.42 -11.41 14.72
N ASP A 164 -8.26 -11.96 14.34
CA ASP A 164 -7.67 -13.18 14.87
C ASP A 164 -8.52 -14.46 14.75
N ALA A 165 -9.65 -14.41 14.01
CA ALA A 165 -10.57 -15.53 13.85
C ALA A 165 -10.58 -16.16 12.44
N CYS A 166 -9.94 -15.51 11.48
CA CYS A 166 -9.92 -16.01 10.10
C CYS A 166 -9.14 -17.31 9.95
N VAL A 167 -9.71 -18.24 9.17
CA VAL A 167 -9.09 -19.53 8.81
C VAL A 167 -8.68 -19.48 7.34
N TYR A 168 -7.42 -19.16 7.09
CA TYR A 168 -6.88 -19.09 5.75
C TYR A 168 -6.32 -20.43 5.29
N ARG A 169 -6.61 -20.82 4.05
CA ARG A 169 -5.95 -21.97 3.40
C ARG A 169 -4.51 -21.63 3.04
N GLN A 170 -4.28 -20.38 2.65
CA GLN A 170 -2.96 -19.84 2.36
C GLN A 170 -2.87 -18.41 2.88
N GLU A 171 -1.73 -18.06 3.45
CA GLU A 171 -1.34 -16.68 3.77
C GLU A 171 -0.29 -16.21 2.77
N LEU A 172 -0.59 -15.14 2.05
CA LEU A 172 0.16 -14.65 0.91
C LEU A 172 0.81 -13.30 1.22
N THR A 173 2.01 -13.07 0.70
CA THR A 173 2.87 -11.94 1.10
C THR A 173 2.63 -10.65 0.30
N SER A 174 1.71 -10.66 -0.67
CA SER A 174 1.38 -9.47 -1.46
C SER A 174 -0.01 -9.54 -2.08
N ASN A 175 -0.55 -8.39 -2.46
CA ASN A 175 -1.78 -8.27 -3.23
C ASN A 175 -1.71 -9.07 -4.54
N GLY A 176 -0.62 -8.92 -5.30
CA GLY A 176 -0.44 -9.67 -6.54
C GLY A 176 -0.44 -11.20 -6.35
N ALA A 177 0.05 -11.71 -5.22
CA ALA A 177 0.03 -13.12 -4.91
C ALA A 177 -1.40 -13.63 -4.64
N VAL A 178 -2.24 -12.83 -3.96
CA VAL A 178 -3.67 -13.16 -3.75
C VAL A 178 -4.40 -13.22 -5.09
N LEU A 179 -4.26 -12.20 -5.94
CA LEU A 179 -4.86 -12.18 -7.28
C LEU A 179 -4.48 -13.41 -8.10
N THR A 180 -3.20 -13.84 -8.04
CA THR A 180 -2.73 -15.03 -8.75
C THR A 180 -3.39 -16.29 -8.19
N ALA A 181 -3.39 -16.47 -6.87
CA ALA A 181 -3.95 -17.66 -6.22
C ALA A 181 -5.46 -17.79 -6.48
N ASP A 182 -6.21 -16.68 -6.44
CA ASP A 182 -7.64 -16.69 -6.75
C ASP A 182 -7.92 -16.97 -8.24
N SER A 183 -7.07 -16.46 -9.14
CA SER A 183 -7.22 -16.71 -10.59
C SER A 183 -6.91 -18.15 -11.01
N GLU A 184 -6.18 -18.91 -10.20
CA GLU A 184 -5.79 -20.30 -10.46
C GLU A 184 -6.71 -21.33 -9.80
N ASN A 185 -7.61 -20.89 -8.89
CA ASN A 185 -8.49 -21.80 -8.14
C ASN A 185 -9.98 -21.40 -8.27
N PRO A 186 -10.79 -22.18 -9.00
CA PRO A 186 -12.23 -21.90 -9.17
C PRO A 186 -13.04 -21.80 -7.87
N ASN A 187 -12.51 -22.34 -6.78
CA ASN A 187 -13.17 -22.33 -5.48
C ASN A 187 -12.62 -21.27 -4.51
N ALA A 188 -11.67 -20.45 -4.98
CA ALA A 188 -11.06 -19.45 -4.14
C ALA A 188 -11.98 -18.27 -3.84
N ILE A 189 -11.78 -17.71 -2.65
CA ILE A 189 -12.22 -16.38 -2.24
C ILE A 189 -11.06 -15.68 -1.56
N GLY A 190 -10.82 -14.44 -1.93
CA GLY A 190 -9.80 -13.58 -1.33
C GLY A 190 -10.30 -12.15 -1.19
N TYR A 191 -9.39 -11.29 -0.76
CA TYR A 191 -9.61 -9.85 -0.70
C TYR A 191 -8.38 -9.10 -1.16
N ASP A 192 -8.60 -8.00 -1.87
CA ASP A 192 -7.51 -7.19 -2.43
C ASP A 192 -7.88 -5.70 -2.46
N SER A 193 -6.91 -4.83 -2.68
CA SER A 193 -7.16 -3.44 -3.03
C SER A 193 -7.96 -3.36 -4.33
N GLN A 194 -9.06 -2.59 -4.34
CA GLN A 194 -9.87 -2.36 -5.54
C GLN A 194 -9.01 -1.83 -6.69
N SER A 195 -8.05 -0.98 -6.40
CA SER A 195 -7.13 -0.40 -7.40
C SER A 195 -6.20 -1.42 -8.06
N SER A 196 -6.02 -2.60 -7.45
CA SER A 196 -5.17 -3.70 -7.94
C SER A 196 -5.92 -4.78 -8.71
N VAL A 197 -7.26 -4.83 -8.61
CA VAL A 197 -8.09 -5.85 -9.24
C VAL A 197 -7.91 -5.84 -10.76
N LYS A 198 -7.81 -7.03 -11.34
CA LYS A 198 -7.63 -7.28 -12.78
C LYS A 198 -8.71 -8.24 -13.29
N ASP A 199 -8.88 -8.27 -14.60
CA ASP A 199 -9.86 -9.16 -15.28
C ASP A 199 -9.58 -10.67 -15.10
N THR A 200 -8.46 -11.02 -14.44
CA THR A 200 -8.14 -12.43 -14.10
C THR A 200 -8.96 -12.96 -12.94
N VAL A 201 -9.60 -12.08 -12.15
CA VAL A 201 -10.50 -12.41 -11.05
C VAL A 201 -11.76 -11.57 -11.15
N LYS A 202 -12.81 -11.96 -10.42
CA LYS A 202 -14.08 -11.22 -10.35
C LYS A 202 -14.20 -10.58 -8.97
N ALA A 203 -14.29 -9.24 -8.91
CA ALA A 203 -14.74 -8.55 -7.72
C ALA A 203 -16.26 -8.68 -7.60
N ILE A 204 -16.75 -9.10 -6.43
CA ILE A 204 -18.17 -9.24 -6.15
C ILE A 204 -18.71 -8.05 -5.35
N SER A 205 -20.02 -7.84 -5.41
CA SER A 205 -20.69 -6.85 -4.59
C SER A 205 -20.69 -7.25 -3.11
N VAL A 206 -20.79 -6.28 -2.23
CA VAL A 206 -20.99 -6.49 -0.79
C VAL A 206 -22.27 -5.77 -0.38
N GLY A 207 -23.27 -6.55 0.04
CA GLY A 207 -24.58 -6.01 0.41
C GLY A 207 -25.29 -5.27 -0.74
N GLY A 208 -25.12 -5.76 -1.97
CA GLY A 208 -25.69 -5.17 -3.18
C GLY A 208 -24.91 -4.01 -3.78
N VAL A 209 -23.77 -3.61 -3.17
CA VAL A 209 -22.94 -2.51 -3.65
C VAL A 209 -21.64 -3.04 -4.25
N ALA A 210 -21.41 -2.78 -5.53
CA ALA A 210 -20.18 -3.17 -6.20
C ALA A 210 -19.01 -2.26 -5.80
N PRO A 211 -17.78 -2.80 -5.63
CA PRO A 211 -16.61 -1.98 -5.38
C PRO A 211 -16.26 -1.15 -6.64
N SER A 212 -16.28 0.15 -6.50
CA SER A 212 -15.90 1.09 -7.57
C SER A 212 -15.42 2.41 -6.97
N GLU A 213 -14.69 3.21 -7.75
CA GLU A 213 -14.29 4.55 -7.30
C GLU A 213 -15.51 5.38 -6.85
N ALA A 214 -16.62 5.31 -7.59
CA ALA A 214 -17.83 6.06 -7.27
C ALA A 214 -18.43 5.64 -5.92
N THR A 215 -18.56 4.34 -5.67
CA THR A 215 -19.16 3.80 -4.44
C THR A 215 -18.22 3.89 -3.22
N ILE A 216 -16.91 3.94 -3.46
CA ILE A 216 -15.92 4.25 -2.42
C ILE A 216 -15.99 5.75 -2.07
N LYS A 217 -16.06 6.61 -3.09
CA LYS A 217 -16.11 8.07 -2.92
C LYS A 217 -17.35 8.56 -2.20
N ASP A 218 -18.52 8.00 -2.49
CA ASP A 218 -19.78 8.38 -1.85
C ASP A 218 -20.03 7.64 -0.53
N GLY A 219 -19.13 6.71 -0.14
CA GLY A 219 -19.19 5.95 1.11
C GLY A 219 -20.22 4.81 1.10
N SER A 220 -20.84 4.48 -0.03
CA SER A 220 -21.84 3.40 -0.11
C SER A 220 -21.21 2.00 -0.08
N TYR A 221 -19.96 1.85 -0.59
CA TYR A 221 -19.23 0.60 -0.45
C TYR A 221 -18.64 0.48 0.97
N ALA A 222 -19.09 -0.51 1.73
CA ALA A 222 -18.79 -0.60 3.16
C ALA A 222 -17.34 -1.03 3.46
N VAL A 223 -16.70 -1.82 2.57
CA VAL A 223 -15.36 -2.38 2.83
C VAL A 223 -14.29 -1.46 2.26
N GLN A 224 -14.01 -0.37 2.99
CA GLN A 224 -13.04 0.64 2.57
C GLN A 224 -12.12 1.05 3.71
N ARG A 225 -10.93 1.56 3.35
CA ARG A 225 -9.85 1.88 4.29
C ARG A 225 -9.00 3.04 3.79
N PRO A 226 -8.21 3.70 4.67
CA PRO A 226 -7.27 4.73 4.23
C PRO A 226 -5.99 4.11 3.64
N PHE A 227 -5.39 4.84 2.71
CA PHE A 227 -3.97 4.79 2.40
C PHE A 227 -3.28 5.94 3.12
N VAL A 228 -2.25 5.65 3.87
CA VAL A 228 -1.61 6.58 4.81
C VAL A 228 -0.12 6.68 4.56
N LEU A 229 0.38 7.90 4.59
CA LEU A 229 1.81 8.19 4.72
C LEU A 229 2.13 8.27 6.21
N VAL A 230 3.14 7.53 6.65
CA VAL A 230 3.57 7.47 8.05
C VAL A 230 4.90 8.18 8.20
N THR A 231 4.99 9.08 9.18
CA THR A 231 6.19 9.81 9.57
C THR A 231 6.42 9.70 11.08
N LYS A 232 7.56 10.19 11.58
CA LYS A 232 7.88 10.16 13.01
C LYS A 232 7.92 11.56 13.58
N GLU A 233 7.19 11.80 14.64
CA GLU A 233 7.14 13.09 15.35
C GLU A 233 8.52 13.49 15.86
N GLY A 234 8.86 14.77 15.71
CA GLY A 234 10.14 15.31 16.17
C GLY A 234 11.35 14.88 15.33
N VAL A 235 11.17 14.08 14.30
CA VAL A 235 12.20 13.71 13.33
C VAL A 235 11.92 14.43 12.01
N ALA A 236 12.80 15.37 11.64
CA ALA A 236 12.66 16.07 10.36
C ALA A 236 12.96 15.09 9.21
N LEU A 237 12.12 15.12 8.20
CA LEU A 237 12.42 14.47 6.93
C LEU A 237 13.62 15.16 6.26
N SER A 238 14.36 14.45 5.42
CA SER A 238 15.32 15.08 4.52
C SER A 238 14.60 16.12 3.64
N GLU A 239 15.32 17.10 3.09
CA GLU A 239 14.72 18.12 2.21
C GLU A 239 13.93 17.45 1.07
N THR A 240 14.52 16.46 0.41
CA THR A 240 13.91 15.75 -0.70
C THR A 240 12.70 14.91 -0.28
N ALA A 241 12.75 14.25 0.88
CA ALA A 241 11.61 13.49 1.40
C ALA A 241 10.45 14.42 1.81
N GLN A 242 10.75 15.60 2.34
CA GLN A 242 9.74 16.61 2.63
C GLN A 242 9.11 17.20 1.35
N GLU A 243 9.93 17.42 0.31
CA GLU A 243 9.41 17.82 -1.02
C GLU A 243 8.45 16.77 -1.57
N PHE A 244 8.82 15.48 -1.52
CA PHE A 244 7.92 14.39 -1.94
C PHE A 244 6.64 14.31 -1.10
N PHE A 245 6.75 14.42 0.21
CA PHE A 245 5.60 14.41 1.11
C PHE A 245 4.62 15.54 0.75
N ASN A 246 5.13 16.76 0.56
CA ASN A 246 4.34 17.92 0.15
C ASN A 246 3.72 17.74 -1.24
N PHE A 247 4.48 17.19 -2.21
CA PHE A 247 4.00 16.88 -3.55
C PHE A 247 2.84 15.86 -3.50
N ALA A 248 3.02 14.73 -2.80
CA ALA A 248 2.05 13.66 -2.73
C ALA A 248 0.75 14.08 -2.01
N THR A 249 0.84 14.99 -1.03
CA THR A 249 -0.32 15.47 -0.25
C THR A 249 -0.96 16.75 -0.80
N ALA A 250 -0.41 17.33 -1.85
CA ALA A 250 -1.01 18.50 -2.50
C ALA A 250 -2.21 18.11 -3.37
N SER A 251 -3.20 19.01 -3.47
CA SER A 251 -4.37 18.80 -4.35
C SER A 251 -3.99 18.60 -5.83
N ALA A 252 -2.83 19.10 -6.25
CA ALA A 252 -2.30 18.87 -7.61
C ALA A 252 -2.03 17.38 -7.90
N ALA A 253 -1.76 16.57 -6.88
CA ALA A 253 -1.54 15.12 -7.02
C ALA A 253 -2.85 14.32 -7.20
N ASN A 254 -4.01 14.93 -7.00
CA ASN A 254 -5.30 14.24 -7.04
C ASN A 254 -5.58 13.54 -8.38
N GLU A 255 -5.15 14.11 -9.50
CA GLU A 255 -5.31 13.47 -10.81
C GLU A 255 -4.47 12.17 -10.89
N ILE A 256 -3.26 12.18 -10.37
CA ILE A 256 -2.38 10.99 -10.33
C ILE A 256 -2.98 9.93 -9.42
N ILE A 257 -3.48 10.34 -8.23
CA ILE A 257 -4.11 9.45 -7.24
C ILE A 257 -5.36 8.80 -7.84
N SER A 258 -6.26 9.58 -8.46
CA SER A 258 -7.47 9.06 -9.10
C SER A 258 -7.14 8.16 -10.29
N ALA A 259 -6.17 8.50 -11.13
CA ALA A 259 -5.71 7.65 -12.24
C ALA A 259 -5.13 6.31 -11.75
N ALA A 260 -4.61 6.26 -10.53
CA ALA A 260 -4.20 5.02 -9.88
C ALA A 260 -5.38 4.17 -9.37
N GLY A 261 -6.63 4.68 -9.40
CA GLY A 261 -7.85 3.97 -9.03
C GLY A 261 -8.19 4.04 -7.55
N VAL A 262 -7.70 5.06 -6.84
CA VAL A 262 -8.03 5.34 -5.44
C VAL A 262 -8.60 6.75 -5.28
N VAL A 263 -9.38 6.99 -4.24
CA VAL A 263 -10.10 8.25 -4.03
C VAL A 263 -9.25 9.21 -3.20
N PRO A 264 -8.77 10.34 -3.77
CA PRO A 264 -8.01 11.34 -3.02
C PRO A 264 -8.88 11.99 -1.95
N VAL A 265 -8.24 12.47 -0.86
CA VAL A 265 -8.93 13.11 0.29
C VAL A 265 -8.72 14.62 0.39
N ASN A 266 -7.86 15.22 -0.48
CA ASN A 266 -7.50 16.64 -0.46
C ASN A 266 -8.30 17.45 -1.49
#